data_7d48f1528752ff8dd3932c07c3c10af6
#
_entry.id   7d48f1528752ff8dd3932c07c3c10af6
#
_cell.length_a   1.000
_cell.length_b   1.000
_cell.length_c   1.000
_cell.angle_alpha   90.00
_cell.angle_beta   90.00
_cell.angle_gamma   90.00
#
_symmetry.space_group_name_H-M   'P 1'
#
loop_
_entity.id
_entity.type
_entity.pdbx_description
1 polymer ?
#
loop_
_entity_poly.entity_id
_entity_poly.type
_entity_poly.pdbx_seq_one_letter_code
_entity_poly.pdbx_strand_id
1 'polypeptide(L)'
;MQSLNCCRPTGGISQLLRKLFRASPSSSVDGTQEIYAGGDPCLSAVHHTWRSFIAMVYHSSFIDDDGITKACGCPLLPLKTHIKGPAPASDSDKADIVDEAITFFRANVFFKNFHVKSPADKLLIYLTSYINIAFKRLETCRTLAVGTKAIINLGLEKVPVPGEPGFPFPGLFTLPQSGEEAXLLRNYLKQIREETSGRLLNCAYRANGTPNKWWLAFAKRKFMNVVIL
;
A
#
# COMPACT_ATOMS: atom_id res chain seq x y z
N MET A 1 20.45 3.61 -25.49
CA MET A 1 19.54 2.53 -25.07
C MET A 1 19.94 2.07 -23.68
N GLN A 2 19.46 2.75 -22.64
CA GLN A 2 19.68 2.33 -21.25
C GLN A 2 18.45 1.54 -20.80
N SER A 3 18.66 0.27 -20.51
CA SER A 3 17.61 -0.61 -20.01
C SER A 3 17.22 -0.18 -18.58
N LEU A 4 16.00 0.23 -18.42
CA LEU A 4 15.40 0.54 -17.13
C LEU A 4 15.28 -0.75 -16.30
N ASN A 5 16.26 -1.01 -15.46
CA ASN A 5 16.17 -2.03 -14.42
C ASN A 5 15.35 -1.47 -13.25
N CYS A 6 14.04 -1.38 -13.44
CA CYS A 6 13.14 -0.98 -12.39
C CYS A 6 12.68 -2.20 -11.59
N CYS A 7 12.88 -2.14 -10.29
CA CYS A 7 12.42 -3.11 -9.26
C CYS A 7 13.25 -4.38 -9.09
N ARG A 8 14.55 -4.23 -8.83
CA ARG A 8 15.27 -5.27 -8.07
C ARG A 8 15.42 -4.80 -6.63
N PRO A 9 14.72 -5.39 -5.67
CA PRO A 9 15.03 -5.14 -4.26
C PRO A 9 16.39 -5.74 -3.95
N THR A 10 17.28 -4.91 -3.45
CA THR A 10 18.60 -5.32 -2.97
C THR A 10 18.45 -6.15 -1.69
N GLY A 11 18.92 -7.38 -1.74
CA GLY A 11 19.31 -8.21 -0.61
C GLY A 11 18.21 -8.72 0.34
N GLY A 12 18.07 -10.01 0.45
CA GLY A 12 17.44 -10.72 1.58
C GLY A 12 15.92 -10.89 1.54
N ILE A 13 15.16 -9.84 1.41
CA ILE A 13 13.69 -9.88 1.47
C ILE A 13 13.08 -10.50 0.20
N SER A 14 13.74 -10.31 -0.94
CA SER A 14 13.29 -10.84 -2.23
C SER A 14 13.28 -12.38 -2.28
N GLN A 15 14.22 -13.04 -1.62
CA GLN A 15 14.27 -14.51 -1.63
C GLN A 15 13.17 -15.13 -0.77
N LEU A 16 12.84 -14.50 0.36
CA LEU A 16 11.75 -14.96 1.23
C LEU A 16 10.39 -14.83 0.55
N LEU A 17 10.16 -13.70 -0.13
CA LEU A 17 8.90 -13.49 -0.85
C LEU A 17 8.76 -14.42 -2.04
N ARG A 18 9.87 -14.77 -2.73
CA ARG A 18 9.85 -15.73 -3.84
C ARG A 18 9.51 -17.15 -3.38
N LYS A 19 9.96 -17.55 -2.18
CA LYS A 19 9.62 -18.87 -1.60
C LYS A 19 8.14 -18.95 -1.21
N LEU A 20 7.57 -17.84 -0.72
CA LEU A 20 6.18 -17.80 -0.30
C LEU A 20 5.17 -17.89 -1.45
N PHE A 21 5.55 -17.49 -2.66
CA PHE A 21 4.63 -17.45 -3.80
C PHE A 21 4.82 -18.58 -4.82
N ARG A 22 5.78 -19.48 -4.58
CA ARG A 22 6.06 -20.58 -5.52
C ARG A 22 5.25 -21.86 -5.22
N ALA A 23 4.57 -21.91 -4.07
CA ALA A 23 3.75 -23.05 -3.68
C ALA A 23 2.27 -22.75 -3.86
N SER A 24 1.76 -22.89 -5.07
CA SER A 24 0.32 -23.02 -5.31
C SER A 24 0.07 -24.39 -5.92
N PRO A 25 -0.50 -25.34 -5.17
CA PRO A 25 -0.99 -26.56 -5.79
C PRO A 25 -2.33 -26.29 -6.46
N SER A 26 -2.42 -26.70 -7.70
CA SER A 26 -3.70 -26.88 -8.37
C SER A 26 -4.32 -28.17 -7.86
N SER A 27 -5.46 -28.09 -7.21
CA SER A 27 -6.24 -29.29 -6.95
C SER A 27 -7.73 -28.99 -6.99
N SER A 28 -8.38 -29.69 -7.89
CA SER A 28 -9.81 -29.94 -7.88
C SER A 28 -10.17 -30.76 -6.63
N VAL A 29 -11.20 -30.36 -5.92
CA VAL A 29 -11.67 -31.09 -4.74
C VAL A 29 -13.00 -31.75 -5.08
N ASP A 30 -13.00 -33.05 -5.03
CA ASP A 30 -14.22 -33.82 -4.88
C ASP A 30 -14.31 -34.34 -3.44
N GLY A 31 -15.51 -34.34 -2.88
CA GLY A 31 -15.71 -34.58 -1.47
C GLY A 31 -15.65 -36.04 -1.05
N THR A 32 -15.06 -36.26 0.08
CA THR A 32 -15.47 -37.33 1.01
C THR A 32 -14.86 -37.06 2.39
N GLN A 33 -15.71 -37.16 3.36
CA GLN A 33 -15.44 -36.98 4.78
C GLN A 33 -14.80 -38.25 5.34
N GLU A 34 -13.58 -38.19 5.82
CA GLU A 34 -13.04 -39.25 6.66
C GLU A 34 -12.49 -38.69 7.97
N ILE A 35 -12.97 -39.27 9.05
CA ILE A 35 -12.60 -38.99 10.43
C ILE A 35 -11.28 -39.70 10.76
N TYR A 36 -10.22 -38.92 11.00
CA TYR A 36 -8.99 -39.46 11.59
C TYR A 36 -8.67 -38.72 12.89
N ALA A 37 -8.85 -39.42 14.00
CA ALA A 37 -8.31 -39.04 15.29
C ALA A 37 -6.87 -39.53 15.39
N GLY A 38 -5.94 -38.60 15.33
CA GLY A 38 -4.52 -38.90 15.48
C GLY A 38 -3.73 -37.62 15.11
N GLY A 39 -3.63 -36.71 16.06
CA GLY A 39 -2.92 -35.46 15.84
C GLY A 39 -1.41 -35.64 15.90
N ASP A 40 -0.72 -35.54 14.78
CA ASP A 40 0.73 -35.41 14.71
C ASP A 40 1.18 -34.10 15.32
N PRO A 41 2.06 -34.12 16.33
CA PRO A 41 2.56 -32.87 16.96
C PRO A 41 3.30 -31.95 16.00
N CYS A 42 3.75 -32.46 14.86
CA CYS A 42 4.50 -31.70 13.88
C CYS A 42 3.60 -30.75 13.07
N LEU A 43 2.33 -31.13 12.82
CA LEU A 43 1.37 -30.31 12.08
C LEU A 43 0.88 -29.10 12.87
N SER A 44 0.77 -29.23 14.20
CA SER A 44 0.37 -28.10 15.05
C SER A 44 1.45 -27.03 15.12
N ALA A 45 2.72 -27.45 15.17
CA ALA A 45 3.85 -26.50 15.19
C ALA A 45 3.96 -25.71 13.86
N VAL A 46 3.70 -26.38 12.72
CA VAL A 46 3.71 -25.72 11.41
C VAL A 46 2.55 -24.73 11.31
N HIS A 47 1.36 -25.09 11.81
CA HIS A 47 0.19 -24.21 11.81
C HIS A 47 0.39 -22.95 12.68
N HIS A 48 1.02 -23.11 13.86
CA HIS A 48 1.36 -21.98 14.73
C HIS A 48 2.41 -21.08 14.11
N THR A 49 3.40 -21.65 13.42
CA THR A 49 4.45 -20.89 12.74
C THR A 49 3.88 -20.10 11.56
N TRP A 50 2.95 -20.69 10.79
CA TRP A 50 2.28 -19.98 9.69
C TRP A 50 1.41 -18.83 10.19
N ARG A 51 0.68 -19.02 11.30
CA ARG A 51 -0.13 -17.95 11.90
C ARG A 51 0.75 -16.80 12.40
N SER A 52 1.92 -17.12 12.96
CA SER A 52 2.86 -16.10 13.44
C SER A 52 3.51 -15.34 12.29
N PHE A 53 3.75 -15.98 11.14
CA PHE A 53 4.32 -15.36 9.94
C PHE A 53 3.34 -14.41 9.23
N ILE A 54 2.04 -14.70 9.31
CA ILE A 54 1.00 -13.86 8.71
C ILE A 54 0.73 -12.61 9.55
N ALA A 55 1.25 -12.56 10.79
CA ALA A 55 0.92 -11.49 11.75
C ALA A 55 1.93 -10.32 11.77
N MET A 56 2.86 -10.24 10.80
CA MET A 56 3.83 -9.13 10.80
C MET A 56 3.39 -8.02 9.86
N VAL A 57 2.83 -6.97 10.45
CA VAL A 57 2.62 -5.69 9.78
C VAL A 57 4.00 -5.04 9.54
N TYR A 58 4.23 -4.56 8.32
CA TYR A 58 5.41 -3.76 8.02
C TYR A 58 5.12 -2.30 8.35
N HIS A 59 5.92 -1.77 9.26
CA HIS A 59 5.87 -0.38 9.69
C HIS A 59 6.80 0.49 8.85
N SER A 60 6.56 1.79 8.85
CA SER A 60 7.42 2.74 8.17
C SER A 60 8.79 2.79 8.84
N SER A 61 9.84 2.89 8.01
CA SER A 61 11.21 3.09 8.50
C SER A 61 11.51 4.56 8.83
N PHE A 62 10.61 5.48 8.48
CA PHE A 62 10.81 6.90 8.74
C PHE A 62 10.65 7.19 10.23
N ILE A 63 11.71 7.79 10.80
CA ILE A 63 11.74 8.19 12.19
C ILE A 63 11.08 9.56 12.31
N ASP A 64 10.37 9.76 13.41
CA ASP A 64 9.79 11.05 13.73
C ASP A 64 10.89 12.00 14.16
N ASP A 65 11.22 12.97 13.33
CA ASP A 65 12.24 13.97 13.57
C ASP A 65 11.54 15.31 13.89
N ASP A 66 12.01 15.99 14.93
CA ASP A 66 11.46 17.28 15.34
C ASP A 66 11.57 18.37 14.27
N GLY A 67 12.47 18.20 13.30
CA GLY A 67 12.62 19.14 12.17
C GLY A 67 11.59 18.98 11.07
N ILE A 68 10.75 17.95 11.10
CA ILE A 68 9.76 17.68 10.03
C ILE A 68 8.46 18.43 10.32
N THR A 69 7.99 19.19 9.34
CA THR A 69 6.68 19.87 9.41
C THR A 69 5.58 18.81 9.56
N LYS A 70 4.65 19.05 10.47
CA LYS A 70 3.51 18.16 10.75
C LYS A 70 2.19 18.87 10.47
N ALA A 71 1.20 18.12 10.01
CA ALA A 71 -0.19 18.58 9.88
C ALA A 71 -1.14 17.47 10.32
N CYS A 72 -2.07 17.78 11.18
CA CYS A 72 -3.05 16.82 11.75
C CYS A 72 -2.37 15.59 12.38
N GLY A 73 -1.24 15.81 13.04
CA GLY A 73 -0.47 14.74 13.69
C GLY A 73 0.21 13.79 12.70
N CYS A 74 0.43 14.24 11.48
CA CYS A 74 1.04 13.48 10.39
C CYS A 74 2.26 14.24 9.87
N PRO A 75 3.45 13.60 9.73
CA PRO A 75 4.63 14.28 9.21
C PRO A 75 4.52 14.45 7.69
N LEU A 76 4.99 15.58 7.18
CA LEU A 76 5.13 15.82 5.75
C LEU A 76 6.50 15.27 5.31
N LEU A 77 6.55 13.99 5.01
CA LEU A 77 7.79 13.31 4.65
C LEU A 77 8.29 13.72 3.26
N PRO A 78 9.61 13.74 3.05
CA PRO A 78 10.18 14.05 1.74
C PRO A 78 9.73 13.08 0.65
N LEU A 79 9.58 13.60 -0.58
CA LEU A 79 9.16 12.81 -1.76
C LEU A 79 10.13 12.99 -2.92
N LYS A 80 10.37 11.90 -3.65
CA LYS A 80 11.02 11.91 -4.97
C LYS A 80 9.96 12.19 -6.01
N THR A 81 9.69 13.45 -6.28
CA THR A 81 8.58 13.81 -7.17
C THR A 81 8.87 15.10 -7.92
N HIS A 82 8.34 15.19 -9.13
CA HIS A 82 8.29 16.42 -9.91
C HIS A 82 6.95 17.13 -9.74
N ILE A 83 6.02 16.53 -9.01
CA ILE A 83 4.69 17.09 -8.77
C ILE A 83 4.82 18.20 -7.71
N LYS A 84 4.34 19.40 -8.03
CA LYS A 84 4.37 20.52 -7.10
C LYS A 84 3.46 20.28 -5.90
N GLY A 85 3.96 20.60 -4.71
CA GLY A 85 3.20 20.43 -3.47
C GLY A 85 4.06 20.73 -2.26
N PRO A 86 3.52 20.55 -1.06
CA PRO A 86 4.21 20.92 0.16
C PRO A 86 5.26 19.90 0.66
N ALA A 87 5.37 18.73 0.03
CA ALA A 87 6.37 17.74 0.44
C ALA A 87 7.78 18.29 0.22
N PRO A 88 8.69 18.15 1.20
CA PRO A 88 10.10 18.45 0.95
C PRO A 88 10.66 17.54 -0.15
N ALA A 89 11.68 18.03 -0.87
CA ALA A 89 12.35 17.24 -1.90
C ALA A 89 13.21 16.16 -1.23
N SER A 90 13.18 14.96 -1.80
CA SER A 90 14.03 13.85 -1.36
C SER A 90 15.09 13.55 -2.42
N ASP A 91 16.21 12.99 -1.98
CA ASP A 91 17.24 12.48 -2.88
C ASP A 91 16.67 11.35 -3.75
N SER A 92 17.04 11.33 -5.03
CA SER A 92 16.57 10.32 -5.98
C SER A 92 16.93 8.90 -5.57
N ASP A 93 18.04 8.74 -4.85
CA ASP A 93 18.60 7.44 -4.52
C ASP A 93 18.04 6.82 -3.24
N LYS A 94 17.31 7.61 -2.44
CA LYS A 94 16.70 7.13 -1.19
C LYS A 94 15.25 6.71 -1.43
N ALA A 95 14.81 5.65 -0.76
CA ALA A 95 13.40 5.26 -0.78
C ALA A 95 12.56 6.32 -0.04
N ASP A 96 11.40 6.66 -0.57
CA ASP A 96 10.44 7.54 0.08
C ASP A 96 9.21 6.76 0.59
N ILE A 97 8.29 7.46 1.22
CA ILE A 97 7.09 6.82 1.80
C ILE A 97 6.19 6.13 0.76
N VAL A 98 6.21 6.62 -0.49
CA VAL A 98 5.46 5.98 -1.59
C VAL A 98 6.12 4.66 -1.98
N ASP A 99 7.47 4.61 -2.03
CA ASP A 99 8.21 3.37 -2.28
C ASP A 99 7.94 2.33 -1.19
N GLU A 100 7.95 2.76 0.08
CA GLU A 100 7.60 1.88 1.21
C GLU A 100 6.18 1.35 1.09
N ALA A 101 5.23 2.23 0.82
CA ALA A 101 3.83 1.85 0.72
C ALA A 101 3.60 0.80 -0.38
N ILE A 102 4.21 1.00 -1.54
CA ILE A 102 4.11 0.04 -2.66
C ILE A 102 4.80 -1.29 -2.31
N THR A 103 5.99 -1.22 -1.70
CA THR A 103 6.78 -2.41 -1.33
C THR A 103 6.03 -3.26 -0.30
N PHE A 104 5.47 -2.62 0.73
CA PHE A 104 4.80 -3.30 1.83
C PHE A 104 3.33 -3.63 1.55
N PHE A 105 2.75 -3.05 0.49
CA PHE A 105 1.32 -3.17 0.17
C PHE A 105 0.83 -4.62 0.19
N ARG A 106 1.57 -5.51 -0.48
CA ARG A 106 1.15 -6.90 -0.66
C ARG A 106 1.06 -7.69 0.65
N ALA A 107 1.81 -7.27 1.67
CA ALA A 107 1.70 -7.83 3.01
C ALA A 107 0.64 -7.08 3.82
N ASN A 108 0.75 -5.74 3.86
CA ASN A 108 -0.08 -4.90 4.74
C ASN A 108 -1.58 -4.93 4.38
N VAL A 109 -1.93 -5.12 3.11
CA VAL A 109 -3.33 -5.12 2.66
C VAL A 109 -4.19 -6.21 3.32
N PHE A 110 -3.58 -7.23 3.92
CA PHE A 110 -4.30 -8.30 4.62
C PHE A 110 -4.68 -7.95 6.06
N PHE A 111 -4.13 -6.88 6.62
CA PHE A 111 -4.34 -6.57 8.04
C PHE A 111 -5.66 -5.84 8.26
N LYS A 112 -6.41 -6.34 9.23
CA LYS A 112 -7.68 -5.73 9.68
C LYS A 112 -7.46 -4.67 10.73
N ASN A 113 -6.44 -4.83 11.56
CA ASN A 113 -6.06 -3.91 12.63
C ASN A 113 -4.58 -3.58 12.50
N PHE A 114 -4.29 -2.39 12.00
CA PHE A 114 -2.92 -1.90 11.87
C PHE A 114 -2.60 -1.06 13.11
N HIS A 115 -1.70 -1.58 13.95
CA HIS A 115 -1.28 -0.88 15.16
C HIS A 115 -0.19 0.15 14.81
N VAL A 116 -0.49 1.42 15.05
CA VAL A 116 0.41 2.54 14.71
C VAL A 116 1.58 2.59 15.72
N LYS A 117 2.82 2.54 15.24
CA LYS A 117 4.02 2.67 16.05
C LYS A 117 4.66 4.04 15.95
N SER A 118 4.47 4.71 14.82
CA SER A 118 5.05 6.04 14.58
C SER A 118 4.06 6.91 13.81
N PRO A 119 4.22 8.24 13.85
CA PRO A 119 3.39 9.13 13.01
C PRO A 119 3.49 8.83 11.50
N ALA A 120 4.64 8.32 11.04
CA ALA A 120 4.83 7.93 9.63
C ALA A 120 3.94 6.75 9.22
N ASP A 121 3.59 5.85 10.14
CA ASP A 121 2.65 4.75 9.88
C ASP A 121 1.28 5.25 9.43
N LYS A 122 0.87 6.45 9.86
CA LYS A 122 -0.40 7.05 9.41
C LYS A 122 -0.43 7.23 7.90
N LEU A 123 0.70 7.68 7.32
CA LEU A 123 0.86 7.81 5.87
C LEU A 123 0.88 6.43 5.19
N LEU A 124 1.56 5.47 5.80
CA LEU A 124 1.63 4.11 5.28
C LEU A 124 0.24 3.46 5.22
N ILE A 125 -0.57 3.65 6.27
CA ILE A 125 -1.97 3.20 6.34
C ILE A 125 -2.79 3.88 5.23
N TYR A 126 -2.68 5.21 5.14
CA TYR A 126 -3.40 6.00 4.16
C TYR A 126 -3.07 5.55 2.73
N LEU A 127 -1.78 5.40 2.42
CA LEU A 127 -1.33 4.97 1.10
C LEU A 127 -1.69 3.51 0.81
N THR A 128 -1.65 2.62 1.81
CA THR A 128 -2.11 1.23 1.62
C THR A 128 -3.58 1.19 1.20
N SER A 129 -4.40 2.01 1.85
CA SER A 129 -5.82 2.14 1.48
C SER A 129 -5.98 2.72 0.07
N TYR A 130 -5.25 3.79 -0.24
CA TYR A 130 -5.29 4.43 -1.56
C TYR A 130 -4.86 3.45 -2.66
N ILE A 131 -3.79 2.70 -2.45
CA ILE A 131 -3.31 1.68 -3.41
C ILE A 131 -4.39 0.61 -3.65
N ASN A 132 -5.10 0.22 -2.61
CA ASN A 132 -6.20 -0.76 -2.74
C ASN A 132 -7.33 -0.20 -3.62
N ILE A 133 -7.72 1.07 -3.41
CA ILE A 133 -8.72 1.75 -4.25
C ILE A 133 -8.21 1.85 -5.69
N ALA A 134 -6.96 2.21 -5.88
CA ALA A 134 -6.34 2.35 -7.19
C ALA A 134 -6.39 1.02 -7.95
N PHE A 135 -6.06 -0.10 -7.29
CA PHE A 135 -6.15 -1.41 -7.94
C PHE A 135 -7.59 -1.80 -8.27
N LYS A 136 -8.57 -1.44 -7.43
CA LYS A 136 -9.99 -1.64 -7.76
C LYS A 136 -10.39 -0.88 -9.02
N ARG A 137 -9.94 0.38 -9.15
CA ARG A 137 -10.19 1.21 -10.33
C ARG A 137 -9.53 0.60 -11.58
N LEU A 138 -8.30 0.04 -11.43
CA LEU A 138 -7.54 -0.55 -12.52
C LEU A 138 -8.01 -1.95 -12.92
N GLU A 139 -8.76 -2.66 -12.08
CA GLU A 139 -9.19 -4.04 -12.34
C GLU A 139 -9.96 -4.18 -13.65
N THR A 140 -10.72 -3.15 -14.02
CA THR A 140 -11.53 -3.13 -15.25
C THR A 140 -10.77 -2.59 -16.47
N CYS A 141 -9.56 -2.06 -16.28
CA CYS A 141 -8.78 -1.39 -17.33
C CYS A 141 -7.87 -2.40 -18.05
N ARG A 142 -8.24 -2.76 -19.27
CA ARG A 142 -7.54 -3.80 -20.05
C ARG A 142 -6.24 -3.34 -20.70
N THR A 143 -6.04 -2.03 -20.83
CA THR A 143 -4.84 -1.47 -21.47
C THR A 143 -4.21 -0.42 -20.57
N LEU A 144 -2.90 -0.22 -20.74
CA LEU A 144 -2.15 0.81 -20.00
C LEU A 144 -2.75 2.20 -20.22
N ALA A 145 -3.13 2.55 -21.46
CA ALA A 145 -3.69 3.87 -21.78
C ALA A 145 -5.00 4.15 -21.01
N VAL A 146 -5.90 3.15 -20.94
CA VAL A 146 -7.15 3.28 -20.20
C VAL A 146 -6.85 3.35 -18.68
N GLY A 147 -5.93 2.53 -18.21
CA GLY A 147 -5.52 2.53 -16.81
C GLY A 147 -4.88 3.85 -16.39
N THR A 148 -4.01 4.42 -17.22
CA THR A 148 -3.37 5.72 -16.96
C THR A 148 -4.44 6.80 -16.78
N LYS A 149 -5.41 6.87 -17.69
CA LYS A 149 -6.49 7.85 -17.61
C LYS A 149 -7.34 7.65 -16.34
N ALA A 150 -7.67 6.40 -16.03
CA ALA A 150 -8.48 6.07 -14.84
C ALA A 150 -7.79 6.47 -13.55
N ILE A 151 -6.46 6.25 -13.45
CA ILE A 151 -5.73 6.52 -12.22
C ILE A 151 -5.39 8.02 -12.05
N ILE A 152 -5.16 8.72 -13.16
CA ILE A 152 -5.02 10.18 -13.13
C ILE A 152 -6.31 10.79 -12.58
N ASN A 153 -7.47 10.38 -13.10
CA ASN A 153 -8.75 10.87 -12.62
C ASN A 153 -8.93 10.59 -11.12
N LEU A 154 -8.55 9.39 -10.66
CA LEU A 154 -8.60 9.05 -9.23
C LEU A 154 -7.70 9.96 -8.38
N GLY A 155 -6.51 10.28 -8.86
CA GLY A 155 -5.58 11.19 -8.17
C GLY A 155 -6.14 12.60 -8.03
N LEU A 156 -6.90 13.04 -9.04
CA LEU A 156 -7.50 14.38 -9.08
C LEU A 156 -8.82 14.50 -8.30
N GLU A 157 -9.40 13.39 -7.86
CA GLU A 157 -10.62 13.42 -7.03
C GLU A 157 -10.39 14.21 -5.74
N LYS A 158 -11.46 14.82 -5.24
CA LYS A 158 -11.39 15.59 -3.97
C LYS A 158 -10.74 14.75 -2.88
N VAL A 159 -9.78 15.34 -2.20
CA VAL A 159 -9.07 14.69 -1.07
C VAL A 159 -9.67 15.23 0.22
N PRO A 160 -10.48 14.44 0.93
CA PRO A 160 -10.98 14.88 2.23
C PRO A 160 -9.85 14.88 3.27
N VAL A 161 -10.01 15.72 4.30
CA VAL A 161 -9.09 15.78 5.44
C VAL A 161 -9.82 15.33 6.71
N PRO A 162 -9.10 15.05 7.80
CA PRO A 162 -9.75 14.63 9.06
C PRO A 162 -10.86 15.58 9.46
N GLY A 163 -12.02 15.06 9.82
CA GLY A 163 -13.21 15.81 10.15
C GLY A 163 -14.16 16.05 8.98
N GLU A 164 -13.71 15.86 7.74
CA GLU A 164 -14.60 15.99 6.57
C GLU A 164 -15.28 14.66 6.23
N PRO A 165 -16.50 14.73 5.66
CA PRO A 165 -17.16 13.54 5.13
C PRO A 165 -16.31 12.85 4.08
N GLY A 166 -16.18 11.54 4.16
CA GLY A 166 -15.39 10.74 3.22
C GLY A 166 -13.95 10.54 3.62
N PHE A 167 -13.46 11.12 4.73
CA PHE A 167 -12.13 10.80 5.23
C PHE A 167 -12.12 9.36 5.77
N PRO A 168 -11.22 8.48 5.27
CA PRO A 168 -11.36 7.04 5.51
C PRO A 168 -10.95 6.58 6.92
N PHE A 169 -10.25 7.40 7.70
CA PHE A 169 -9.65 6.96 8.97
C PHE A 169 -10.00 7.92 10.12
N PRO A 170 -11.26 7.96 10.55
CA PRO A 170 -11.61 8.79 11.72
C PRO A 170 -10.84 8.31 12.96
N GLY A 171 -10.27 9.25 13.70
CA GLY A 171 -9.51 8.98 14.91
C GLY A 171 -8.05 8.64 14.71
N LEU A 172 -7.61 8.34 13.48
CA LEU A 172 -6.20 8.05 13.20
C LEU A 172 -5.37 9.34 13.10
N PHE A 173 -5.94 10.37 12.50
CA PHE A 173 -5.32 11.70 12.37
C PHE A 173 -6.02 12.66 13.33
N THR A 174 -5.28 13.64 13.83
CA THR A 174 -5.90 14.70 14.64
C THR A 174 -6.71 15.64 13.72
N LEU A 175 -7.73 16.26 14.28
CA LEU A 175 -8.48 17.27 13.54
C LEU A 175 -7.59 18.49 13.29
N PRO A 176 -7.72 19.15 12.13
CA PRO A 176 -6.94 20.35 11.86
C PRO A 176 -7.32 21.48 12.84
N GLN A 177 -6.32 22.18 13.33
CA GLN A 177 -6.49 23.32 14.24
C GLN A 177 -6.83 24.61 13.51
N SER A 178 -6.56 24.67 12.20
CA SER A 178 -6.81 25.83 11.36
C SER A 178 -7.13 25.40 9.93
N GLY A 179 -7.73 26.32 9.18
CA GLY A 179 -7.96 26.13 7.76
C GLY A 179 -6.66 25.99 6.97
N GLU A 180 -5.59 26.65 7.43
CA GLU A 180 -4.26 26.56 6.80
C GLU A 180 -3.67 25.17 6.98
N GLU A 181 -3.79 24.60 8.17
CA GLU A 181 -3.34 23.23 8.43
C GLU A 181 -4.11 22.21 7.57
N ALA A 182 -5.37 22.40 7.49
CA ALA A 182 -6.23 21.60 6.61
C ALA A 182 -5.84 21.69 5.11
N UNK A 183 -5.45 22.51 4.69
CA UNK A 183 -5.00 22.75 3.44
C UNK A 183 -3.73 22.22 3.14
N LEU A 184 -2.90 22.57 4.05
CA LEU A 184 -1.57 21.99 3.98
C LEU A 184 -1.62 20.46 3.87
N LEU A 185 -2.33 19.82 4.78
CA LEU A 185 -2.49 18.37 4.73
C LEU A 185 -3.17 17.91 3.43
N ARG A 186 -4.23 18.59 3.00
CA ARG A 186 -4.94 18.24 1.76
C ARG A 186 -4.00 18.28 0.55
N ASN A 187 -3.21 19.31 0.44
CA ASN A 187 -2.25 19.46 -0.68
C ASN A 187 -1.17 18.39 -0.62
N TYR A 188 -0.72 18.04 0.57
CA TYR A 188 0.25 16.95 0.77
C TYR A 188 -0.35 15.59 0.39
N LEU A 189 -1.55 15.28 0.88
CA LEU A 189 -2.22 14.01 0.56
C LEU A 189 -2.51 13.92 -0.95
N LYS A 190 -2.87 15.04 -1.59
CA LYS A 190 -3.04 15.09 -3.05
C LYS A 190 -1.73 14.75 -3.76
N GLN A 191 -0.63 15.41 -3.35
CA GLN A 191 0.69 15.21 -3.96
C GLN A 191 1.14 13.73 -3.85
N ILE A 192 1.02 13.11 -2.67
CA ILE A 192 1.42 11.70 -2.48
C ILE A 192 0.50 10.75 -3.25
N ARG A 193 -0.81 11.07 -3.42
CA ARG A 193 -1.74 10.26 -4.22
C ARG A 193 -1.37 10.30 -5.70
N GLU A 194 -1.06 11.47 -6.23
CA GLU A 194 -0.66 11.64 -7.63
C GLU A 194 0.65 10.89 -7.90
N GLU A 195 1.66 11.02 -7.02
CA GLU A 195 2.92 10.30 -7.15
C GLU A 195 2.72 8.77 -7.07
N THR A 196 1.92 8.33 -6.09
CA THR A 196 1.58 6.91 -5.95
C THR A 196 0.92 6.38 -7.22
N SER A 197 -0.01 7.14 -7.79
CA SER A 197 -0.73 6.77 -9.03
C SER A 197 0.25 6.52 -10.18
N GLY A 198 1.20 7.41 -10.36
CA GLY A 198 2.21 7.26 -11.42
C GLY A 198 3.05 6.00 -11.24
N ARG A 199 3.56 5.77 -10.01
CA ARG A 199 4.41 4.61 -9.74
C ARG A 199 3.64 3.28 -9.78
N LEU A 200 2.35 3.28 -9.40
CA LEU A 200 1.52 2.07 -9.43
C LEU A 200 1.31 1.51 -10.84
N LEU A 201 1.32 2.35 -11.87
CA LEU A 201 1.17 1.89 -13.25
C LEU A 201 2.27 0.91 -13.64
N ASN A 202 3.50 1.11 -13.12
CA ASN A 202 4.63 0.21 -13.37
C ASN A 202 4.45 -1.17 -12.72
N CYS A 203 3.62 -1.26 -11.67
CA CYS A 203 3.29 -2.53 -11.01
C CYS A 203 2.04 -3.17 -11.64
N ALA A 204 1.06 -2.35 -11.98
CA ALA A 204 -0.25 -2.79 -12.48
C ALA A 204 -0.17 -3.31 -13.92
N TYR A 205 0.80 -2.84 -14.69
CA TYR A 205 0.97 -3.27 -16.07
C TYR A 205 2.38 -3.80 -16.31
N ARG A 206 2.48 -4.77 -17.20
CA ARG A 206 3.77 -5.33 -17.66
C ARG A 206 4.38 -4.40 -18.70
N ALA A 207 5.66 -4.62 -19.04
CA ALA A 207 6.37 -3.83 -20.05
C ALA A 207 5.67 -3.82 -21.43
N ASN A 208 4.91 -4.88 -21.74
CA ASN A 208 4.14 -4.97 -22.98
C ASN A 208 2.76 -4.28 -22.90
N GLY A 209 2.47 -3.53 -21.83
CA GLY A 209 1.20 -2.81 -21.64
C GLY A 209 0.02 -3.67 -21.20
N THR A 210 0.21 -4.97 -21.00
CA THR A 210 -0.88 -5.84 -20.52
C THR A 210 -1.02 -5.80 -18.99
N PRO A 211 -2.26 -5.98 -18.48
CA PRO A 211 -2.47 -6.00 -17.03
C PRO A 211 -1.68 -7.09 -16.32
N ASN A 212 -1.12 -6.72 -15.18
CA ASN A 212 -0.37 -7.64 -14.31
C ASN A 212 -1.34 -8.30 -13.32
N LYS A 213 -1.79 -9.51 -13.66
CA LYS A 213 -2.76 -10.26 -12.86
C LYS A 213 -2.35 -10.47 -11.41
N TRP A 214 -1.04 -10.57 -11.15
CA TRP A 214 -0.52 -10.80 -9.80
C TRP A 214 -0.73 -9.60 -8.87
N TRP A 215 -0.64 -8.38 -9.42
CA TRP A 215 -0.92 -7.15 -8.67
C TRP A 215 -2.42 -6.86 -8.62
N LEU A 216 -3.10 -6.98 -9.75
CA LEU A 216 -4.54 -6.66 -9.83
C LEU A 216 -5.41 -7.61 -9.00
N ALA A 217 -4.92 -8.83 -8.68
CA ALA A 217 -5.62 -9.74 -7.77
C ALA A 217 -5.86 -9.12 -6.38
N PHE A 218 -5.02 -8.15 -5.96
CA PHE A 218 -5.20 -7.46 -4.67
C PHE A 218 -6.36 -6.46 -4.69
N ALA A 219 -6.92 -6.12 -5.84
CA ALA A 219 -8.11 -5.27 -5.95
C ALA A 219 -9.30 -5.80 -5.13
N LYS A 220 -9.39 -7.13 -4.98
CA LYS A 220 -10.47 -7.79 -4.27
C LYS A 220 -10.30 -7.80 -2.74
N ARG A 221 -9.16 -7.33 -2.24
CA ARG A 221 -8.88 -7.30 -0.80
C ARG A 221 -9.55 -6.08 -0.15
N LYS A 222 -9.84 -6.22 1.14
CA LYS A 222 -10.34 -5.14 1.99
C LYS A 222 -9.28 -4.84 3.04
N PHE A 223 -8.84 -3.60 3.09
CA PHE A 223 -7.86 -3.15 4.08
C PHE A 223 -8.59 -2.52 5.26
N MET A 224 -8.30 -3.02 6.48
CA MET A 224 -8.83 -2.51 7.75
C MET A 224 -10.37 -2.40 7.79
N ASN A 225 -11.06 -3.20 6.98
CA ASN A 225 -12.54 -3.15 6.83
C ASN A 225 -13.08 -1.76 6.49
N VAL A 226 -12.22 -0.86 6.01
CA VAL A 226 -12.65 0.48 5.59
C VAL A 226 -13.39 0.34 4.26
N VAL A 227 -14.64 0.78 4.25
CA VAL A 227 -15.43 0.89 3.03
C VAL A 227 -15.29 2.32 2.54
N ILE A 228 -14.58 2.48 1.45
CA ILE A 228 -14.47 3.77 0.77
C ILE A 228 -15.45 3.73 -0.39
N LEU A 229 -16.49 4.57 -0.27
CA LEU A 229 -17.55 4.71 -1.26
C LEU A 229 -17.07 5.55 -2.45
#